data_53ff53a59bb5669ffaf8489d89f5fcc9
#
_entry.id   53ff53a59bb5669ffaf8489d89f5fcc9
#
_cell.length_a   1.000
_cell.length_b   1.000
_cell.length_c   1.000
_cell.angle_alpha   90.00
_cell.angle_beta   90.00
_cell.angle_gamma   90.00
#
_symmetry.space_group_name_H-M   'P 1'
#
loop_
_entity.id
_entity.type
_entity.pdbx_description
1 polymer ?
#
loop_
_entity_poly.entity_id
_entity_poly.type
_entity_poly.pdbx_seq_one_letter_code
_entity_poly.pdbx_strand_id
1 'polypeptide(L)' 'MSKPQDEKQMNIELSEETSLGVYSNLAVITHSPSEVVCDFIQIMPGMPKGKVRSRVLMNPQN' A
#
# COMPACT_ATOMS: atom_id res chain seq x y z
N MET A 1 -17.40 10.44 -4.67
CA MET A 1 -16.32 9.73 -4.90
C MET A 1 -16.02 9.49 -6.33
N SER A 2 -14.88 9.69 -6.67
CA SER A 2 -14.55 9.53 -8.04
C SER A 2 -14.24 8.10 -8.32
N LYS A 3 -14.28 7.73 -9.53
CA LYS A 3 -13.94 6.42 -9.90
C LYS A 3 -13.06 6.44 -11.09
N PRO A 4 -12.23 5.43 -11.22
CA PRO A 4 -11.31 5.38 -12.33
C PRO A 4 -12.07 5.34 -13.62
N GLN A 5 -11.53 5.98 -14.61
CA GLN A 5 -12.18 6.02 -15.86
C GLN A 5 -12.23 4.70 -16.53
N ASP A 6 -11.29 3.84 -16.20
CA ASP A 6 -11.20 2.60 -16.89
C ASP A 6 -11.81 1.45 -16.21
N GLU A 7 -12.46 1.71 -15.08
CA GLU A 7 -12.95 0.64 -14.31
C GLU A 7 -13.96 -0.19 -15.01
N LYS A 8 -14.69 0.39 -15.92
CA LYS A 8 -15.69 -0.37 -16.61
C LYS A 8 -15.10 -1.43 -17.49
N GLN A 9 -13.82 -1.33 -17.81
CA GLN A 9 -13.19 -2.30 -18.65
C GLN A 9 -12.32 -3.26 -17.90
N MET A 10 -12.37 -3.22 -16.59
CA MET A 10 -11.41 -3.91 -15.80
C MET A 10 -12.07 -4.73 -14.74
N ASN A 11 -11.62 -5.96 -14.60
CA ASN A 11 -12.08 -6.81 -13.52
C ASN A 11 -11.01 -6.82 -12.45
N ILE A 12 -11.41 -6.48 -11.26
CA ILE A 12 -10.49 -6.42 -10.14
C ILE A 12 -10.85 -7.53 -9.18
N GLU A 13 -9.88 -8.34 -8.86
CA GLU A 13 -10.10 -9.49 -8.00
C GLU A 13 -9.42 -9.30 -6.67
N LEU A 14 -10.03 -9.80 -5.64
CA LEU A 14 -9.46 -9.79 -4.32
C LEU A 14 -9.50 -11.21 -3.79
N SER A 15 -8.34 -11.82 -3.66
CA SER A 15 -8.27 -13.19 -3.18
C SER A 15 -8.60 -13.24 -1.71
N GLU A 16 -8.98 -14.41 -1.23
CA GLU A 16 -9.28 -14.57 0.18
C GLU A 16 -8.09 -14.25 1.03
N GLU A 17 -6.93 -14.69 0.60
CA GLU A 17 -5.72 -14.44 1.33
C GLU A 17 -5.44 -12.97 1.47
N THR A 18 -5.52 -12.26 0.36
CA THR A 18 -5.23 -10.84 0.37
C THR A 18 -6.29 -10.05 1.13
N SER A 19 -7.51 -10.57 1.13
CA SER A 19 -8.60 -9.86 1.78
C SER A 19 -8.44 -9.80 3.30
N LEU A 20 -7.60 -10.64 3.86
CA LEU A 20 -7.35 -10.58 5.29
C LEU A 20 -6.60 -9.32 5.70
N GLY A 21 -5.86 -8.77 4.76
CA GLY A 21 -5.21 -7.51 5.02
C GLY A 21 -3.91 -7.65 5.80
N VAL A 22 -3.26 -6.53 5.96
CA VAL A 22 -2.03 -6.43 6.72
C VAL A 22 -2.19 -5.24 7.63
N TYR A 23 -2.01 -5.45 8.92
CA TYR A 23 -2.16 -4.35 9.85
C TYR A 23 -0.97 -3.41 9.79
N SER A 24 -1.22 -2.12 9.78
CA SER A 24 -0.17 -1.13 9.94
C SER A 24 -0.77 0.08 10.62
N ASN A 25 0.06 0.85 11.29
CA ASN A 25 -0.40 2.07 11.91
C ASN A 25 0.44 3.28 11.52
N LEU A 26 1.27 3.10 10.51
CA LEU A 26 2.06 4.21 9.98
C LEU A 26 2.38 3.91 8.54
N ALA A 27 2.24 4.90 7.70
CA ALA A 27 2.61 4.75 6.30
C ALA A 27 3.65 5.79 5.96
N VAL A 28 4.71 5.37 5.31
CA VAL A 28 5.76 6.27 4.85
C VAL A 28 5.82 6.17 3.34
N ILE A 29 5.70 7.30 2.69
CA ILE A 29 5.68 7.33 1.24
C ILE A 29 6.89 8.12 0.75
N THR A 30 7.67 7.48 -0.10
CA THR A 30 8.78 8.15 -0.74
C THR A 30 8.63 7.99 -2.23
N HIS A 31 9.19 8.91 -2.97
CA HIS A 31 9.07 8.77 -4.41
C HIS A 31 10.31 9.31 -5.09
N SER A 32 10.49 8.82 -6.29
CA SER A 32 11.56 9.25 -7.16
C SER A 32 10.93 9.44 -8.53
N PRO A 33 11.70 9.88 -9.50
CA PRO A 33 11.13 10.00 -10.85
C PRO A 33 10.61 8.69 -11.41
N SER A 34 11.13 7.57 -10.95
CA SER A 34 10.75 6.30 -11.55
C SER A 34 9.71 5.53 -10.77
N GLU A 35 9.52 5.82 -9.49
CA GLU A 35 8.53 5.03 -8.76
C GLU A 35 8.18 5.68 -7.43
N VAL A 36 7.05 5.26 -6.91
CA VAL A 36 6.58 5.65 -5.61
C VAL A 36 6.59 4.41 -4.74
N VAL A 37 7.17 4.54 -3.55
CA VAL A 37 7.26 3.43 -2.62
C VAL A 37 6.41 3.76 -1.41
N CYS A 38 5.46 2.89 -1.11
CA CYS A 38 4.60 3.04 0.07
C CYS A 38 4.94 1.92 1.05
N ASP A 39 5.47 2.29 2.19
CA ASP A 39 5.81 1.34 3.23
C ASP A 39 4.79 1.42 4.34
N PHE A 40 4.18 0.31 4.66
CA PHE A 40 3.19 0.25 5.73
C PHE A 40 3.85 -0.42 6.92
N ILE A 41 3.88 0.30 8.02
CA ILE A 41 4.73 -0.02 9.16
C ILE A 41 3.87 -0.25 10.38
N GLN A 42 4.27 -1.21 11.19
CA GLN A 42 3.63 -1.43 12.46
C GLN A 42 4.58 -1.02 13.56
N ILE A 43 4.11 -0.10 14.39
CA ILE A 43 4.84 0.33 15.57
C ILE A 43 4.12 -0.24 16.77
N MET A 44 4.84 -0.95 17.62
CA MET A 44 4.26 -1.59 18.78
C MET A 44 4.73 -0.91 20.03
N PRO A 45 3.86 -0.75 21.01
CA PRO A 45 4.25 -0.13 22.27
C PRO A 45 5.39 -0.91 22.92
N GLY A 46 6.34 -0.19 23.43
CA GLY A 46 7.45 -0.83 24.10
C GLY A 46 8.52 -1.36 23.20
N MET A 47 8.32 -1.26 21.90
CA MET A 47 9.32 -1.73 20.94
C MET A 47 10.08 -0.54 20.39
N PRO A 48 11.40 -0.63 20.32
CA PRO A 48 12.18 0.52 19.87
C PRO A 48 12.13 0.78 18.39
N LYS A 49 11.62 -0.15 17.60
CA LYS A 49 11.62 0.00 16.17
C LYS A 49 10.30 -0.34 15.56
N GLY A 50 9.98 0.33 14.49
CA GLY A 50 8.87 -0.08 13.67
C GLY A 50 9.27 -1.20 12.75
N LYS A 51 8.30 -1.94 12.29
CA LYS A 51 8.53 -3.05 11.38
C LYS A 51 7.72 -2.83 10.12
N VAL A 52 8.38 -2.85 8.98
CA VAL A 52 7.68 -2.72 7.71
C VAL A 52 6.92 -4.02 7.46
N ARG A 53 5.61 -3.89 7.36
CA ARG A 53 4.76 -5.05 7.16
C ARG A 53 4.48 -5.29 5.69
N SER A 54 4.50 -4.25 4.91
CA SER A 54 4.17 -4.38 3.49
C SER A 54 4.76 -3.20 2.75
N ARG A 55 5.28 -3.46 1.59
CA ARG A 55 5.81 -2.41 0.72
C ARG A 55 5.11 -2.51 -0.61
N VAL A 56 4.60 -1.40 -1.09
CA VAL A 56 3.90 -1.33 -2.36
C VAL A 56 4.64 -0.37 -3.28
N LEU A 57 4.95 -0.84 -4.46
CA LEU A 57 5.62 -0.01 -5.45
C LEU A 57 4.62 0.41 -6.49
N MET A 58 4.64 1.67 -6.83
CA MET A 58 3.68 2.21 -7.75
C MET A 58 4.36 3.05 -8.81
N ASN A 59 3.72 3.13 -9.94
CA ASN A 59 4.18 3.97 -11.02
C ASN A 59 3.77 5.41 -10.72
N PRO A 60 4.69 6.35 -10.68
CA PRO A 60 4.34 7.72 -10.31
C PRO A 60 3.52 8.44 -11.36
N GLN A 61 3.44 7.91 -12.55
CA GLN A 61 2.72 8.58 -13.60
C GLN A 61 1.24 8.30 -13.60
N ASN A 62 0.79 7.47 -12.77
CA ASN A 62 -0.62 7.26 -12.65
C ASN A 62 -1.16 7.88 -11.40
#